data_8c86c01a4224e265dc4baba4817f7be6
#
_entry.id   8c86c01a4224e265dc4baba4817f7be6
#
_cell.length_a   1.000
_cell.length_b   1.000
_cell.length_c   1.000
_cell.angle_alpha   90.00
_cell.angle_beta   90.00
_cell.angle_gamma   90.00
#
_symmetry.space_group_name_H-M   'P 1'
#
loop_
_entity.id
_entity.type
_entity.pdbx_description
1 polymer ?
#
loop_
_entity_poly.entity_id
_entity_poly.type
_entity_poly.pdbx_seq_one_letter_code
_entity_poly.pdbx_strand_id
1 'polypeptide(L)'
;MTYNFERESASGLIVVSVEIDNKYQLKMILDTGATNTTIDSNWLYLLGYDLKDSIGTVEIETANGVIETEVFEIGKFSSLGMTKNKFPIQVYDFLAHGIFSDYNGLLGLDFLEGKKFCIDTKNDIITLN
;
A
#
# COMPACT_ATOMS: atom_id res chain seq x y z
N MET A 1 4.81 -11.21 -16.73
CA MET A 1 6.07 -10.81 -16.11
C MET A 1 6.09 -11.31 -14.68
N THR A 2 7.25 -11.66 -14.19
CA THR A 2 7.42 -12.34 -12.90
C THR A 2 8.33 -11.51 -12.00
N TYR A 3 7.91 -11.32 -10.75
CA TYR A 3 8.64 -10.53 -9.77
C TYR A 3 8.79 -11.31 -8.47
N ASN A 4 9.95 -11.21 -7.85
CA ASN A 4 10.19 -11.80 -6.54
C ASN A 4 9.57 -10.90 -5.45
N PHE A 5 9.09 -11.52 -4.39
CA PHE A 5 8.70 -10.81 -3.18
C PHE A 5 9.41 -11.38 -1.96
N GLU A 6 9.40 -10.64 -0.89
CA GLU A 6 9.95 -11.08 0.39
C GLU A 6 8.84 -11.61 1.29
N ARG A 7 9.20 -12.48 2.20
CA ARG A 7 8.29 -12.97 3.24
C ARG A 7 8.82 -12.53 4.59
N GLU A 8 7.95 -11.97 5.42
CA GLU A 8 8.34 -11.71 6.80
C GLU A 8 8.50 -13.04 7.55
N SER A 9 9.65 -13.22 8.21
CA SER A 9 10.00 -14.50 8.83
C SER A 9 9.05 -14.93 9.95
N ALA A 10 8.52 -13.96 10.72
CA ALA A 10 7.66 -14.25 11.86
C ALA A 10 6.21 -14.52 11.46
N SER A 11 5.67 -13.75 10.52
CA SER A 11 4.25 -13.81 10.13
C SER A 11 3.98 -14.50 8.80
N GLY A 12 5.00 -14.58 7.93
CA GLY A 12 4.84 -15.07 6.57
C GLY A 12 4.16 -14.09 5.62
N LEU A 13 3.95 -12.85 6.04
CA LEU A 13 3.34 -11.81 5.20
C LEU A 13 4.19 -11.54 3.96
N ILE A 14 3.52 -11.29 2.85
CA ILE A 14 4.15 -10.97 1.58
C ILE A 14 4.48 -9.48 1.56
N VAL A 15 5.76 -9.17 1.34
CA VAL A 15 6.27 -7.80 1.33
C VAL A 15 6.78 -7.47 -0.06
N VAL A 16 6.35 -6.33 -0.59
CA VAL A 16 6.77 -5.82 -1.89
C VAL A 16 7.39 -4.44 -1.76
N SER A 17 8.32 -4.13 -2.65
CA SER A 17 8.92 -2.81 -2.72
C SER A 17 8.03 -1.87 -3.52
N VAL A 18 7.87 -0.65 -3.03
CA VAL A 18 7.10 0.41 -3.66
C VAL A 18 7.97 1.64 -3.77
N GLU A 19 7.85 2.36 -4.88
CA GLU A 19 8.54 3.64 -5.07
C GLU A 19 7.51 4.73 -5.31
N ILE A 20 7.65 5.83 -4.57
CA ILE A 20 6.78 7.00 -4.70
C ILE A 20 7.57 8.15 -5.31
N ASP A 21 7.02 8.77 -6.36
CA ASP A 21 7.55 9.97 -7.04
C ASP A 21 8.99 9.79 -7.53
N ASN A 22 9.38 8.56 -7.88
CA ASN A 22 10.74 8.19 -8.30
C ASN A 22 11.81 8.56 -7.26
N LYS A 23 11.43 8.73 -6.01
CA LYS A 23 12.31 9.28 -4.98
C LYS A 23 12.30 8.47 -3.68
N TYR A 24 11.13 8.04 -3.21
CA TYR A 24 10.98 7.41 -1.92
C TYR A 24 10.71 5.92 -2.06
N GLN A 25 11.50 5.11 -1.35
CA GLN A 25 11.34 3.65 -1.32
C GLN A 25 10.58 3.24 -0.08
N LEU A 26 9.56 2.39 -0.27
CA LEU A 26 8.77 1.83 0.81
C LEU A 26 8.78 0.32 0.73
N LYS A 27 8.46 -0.29 1.87
CA LYS A 27 8.09 -1.70 1.91
C LYS A 27 6.64 -1.80 2.38
N MET A 28 5.82 -2.43 1.57
CA MET A 28 4.39 -2.57 1.83
C MET A 28 3.99 -4.04 1.84
N ILE A 29 2.99 -4.34 2.64
CA ILE A 29 2.41 -5.69 2.67
C ILE A 29 1.44 -5.81 1.50
N LEU A 30 1.58 -6.86 0.70
CA LEU A 30 0.60 -7.17 -0.34
C LEU A 30 -0.62 -7.78 0.33
N ASP A 31 -1.75 -7.07 0.25
CA ASP A 31 -2.99 -7.46 0.92
C ASP A 31 -4.14 -7.54 -0.08
N THR A 32 -4.40 -8.76 -0.57
CA THR A 32 -5.50 -9.00 -1.52
C THR A 32 -6.88 -8.87 -0.88
N GLY A 33 -6.94 -8.78 0.45
CA GLY A 33 -8.18 -8.49 1.18
C GLY A 33 -8.47 -6.99 1.30
N ALA A 34 -7.53 -6.13 0.95
CA ALA A 34 -7.73 -4.68 0.95
C ALA A 34 -8.14 -4.23 -0.44
N THR A 35 -9.30 -3.58 -0.56
CA THR A 35 -9.77 -3.04 -1.83
C THR A 35 -8.97 -1.83 -2.28
N ASN A 36 -8.44 -1.07 -1.33
CA ASN A 36 -7.71 0.16 -1.60
C ASN A 36 -6.36 0.14 -0.90
N THR A 37 -5.36 0.67 -1.60
CA THR A 37 -4.01 0.85 -1.05
C THR A 37 -4.04 1.87 0.08
N THR A 38 -3.38 1.54 1.18
CA THR A 38 -3.36 2.34 2.40
C THR A 38 -1.92 2.55 2.84
N ILE A 39 -1.57 3.80 3.16
CA ILE A 39 -0.24 4.15 3.67
C ILE A 39 -0.39 4.69 5.09
N ASP A 40 0.55 4.35 5.96
CA ASP A 40 0.62 4.91 7.30
C ASP A 40 0.78 6.43 7.22
N SER A 41 -0.17 7.15 7.80
CA SER A 41 -0.18 8.62 7.75
C SER A 41 1.06 9.23 8.41
N ASN A 42 1.59 8.59 9.46
CA ASN A 42 2.78 9.10 10.14
C ASN A 42 3.99 9.12 9.20
N TRP A 43 4.12 8.10 8.37
CA TRP A 43 5.19 8.01 7.40
C TRP A 43 4.99 8.99 6.24
N LEU A 44 3.75 9.09 5.74
CA LEU A 44 3.42 9.98 4.62
C LEU A 44 3.72 11.45 4.97
N TYR A 45 3.40 11.86 6.19
CA TYR A 45 3.68 13.22 6.65
C TYR A 45 5.18 13.50 6.73
N LEU A 46 6.00 12.50 7.05
CA LEU A 46 7.46 12.64 7.04
C LEU A 46 8.00 12.92 5.64
N LEU A 47 7.29 12.49 4.58
CA LEU A 47 7.67 12.76 3.19
C LEU A 47 7.27 14.15 2.72
N GLY A 48 6.53 14.91 3.53
CA GLY A 48 6.10 16.26 3.19
C GLY A 48 4.66 16.39 2.74
N TYR A 49 3.90 15.30 2.70
CA TYR A 49 2.45 15.37 2.51
C TYR A 49 1.79 15.83 3.80
N ASP A 50 0.82 16.72 3.72
CA ASP A 50 0.05 17.16 4.88
C ASP A 50 -1.45 17.29 4.53
N LEU A 51 -2.28 17.67 5.50
CA LEU A 51 -3.73 17.71 5.32
C LEU A 51 -4.20 18.59 4.17
N LYS A 52 -3.44 19.64 3.83
CA LYS A 52 -3.80 20.51 2.70
C LYS A 52 -3.67 19.79 1.34
N ASP A 53 -2.90 18.72 1.28
CA ASP A 53 -2.69 17.93 0.07
C ASP A 53 -3.78 16.86 -0.11
N SER A 54 -4.68 16.69 0.86
CA SER A 54 -5.79 15.76 0.77
C SER A 54 -6.74 16.16 -0.35
N ILE A 55 -7.18 15.18 -1.13
CA ILE A 55 -8.16 15.39 -2.19
C ILE A 55 -9.59 15.06 -1.75
N GLY A 56 -9.77 14.63 -0.52
CA GLY A 56 -11.09 14.31 0.03
C GLY A 56 -10.99 13.32 1.17
N THR A 57 -12.15 12.84 1.62
CA THR A 57 -12.25 11.83 2.67
C THR A 57 -13.12 10.67 2.21
N VAL A 58 -12.87 9.50 2.79
CA VAL A 58 -13.67 8.29 2.56
C VAL A 58 -13.94 7.60 3.88
N GLU A 59 -15.01 6.82 3.93
CA GLU A 59 -15.30 5.96 5.06
C GLU A 59 -14.68 4.58 4.82
N ILE A 60 -14.03 4.04 5.85
CA ILE A 60 -13.44 2.70 5.83
C ILE A 60 -14.10 1.86 6.92
N GLU A 61 -14.55 0.67 6.57
CA GLU A 61 -14.98 -0.31 7.56
C GLU A 61 -13.76 -1.00 8.15
N THR A 62 -13.72 -1.02 9.48
CA THR A 62 -12.71 -1.75 10.24
C THR A 62 -13.40 -2.71 11.20
N ALA A 63 -12.62 -3.59 11.82
CA ALA A 63 -13.14 -4.50 12.84
C ALA A 63 -13.79 -3.76 14.02
N ASN A 64 -13.43 -2.52 14.27
CA ASN A 64 -13.93 -1.68 15.37
C ASN A 64 -14.98 -0.66 14.91
N GLY A 65 -15.50 -0.78 13.69
CA GLY A 65 -16.51 0.11 13.15
C GLY A 65 -16.03 0.89 11.94
N VAL A 66 -16.78 1.94 11.59
CA VAL A 66 -16.49 2.79 10.43
C VAL A 66 -15.65 3.98 10.89
N ILE A 67 -14.59 4.27 10.16
CA ILE A 67 -13.77 5.47 10.35
C ILE A 67 -13.76 6.31 9.07
N GLU A 68 -13.58 7.61 9.23
CA GLU A 68 -13.34 8.51 8.11
C GLU A 68 -11.85 8.76 7.99
N THR A 69 -11.32 8.71 6.78
CA THR A 69 -9.91 8.95 6.54
C THR A 69 -9.69 9.80 5.31
N GLU A 70 -8.52 10.47 5.27
CA GLU A 70 -8.10 11.30 4.15
C GLU A 70 -7.65 10.43 2.97
N VAL A 71 -7.82 10.99 1.77
CA VAL A 71 -7.32 10.43 0.52
C VAL A 71 -6.28 11.37 -0.06
N PHE A 72 -5.14 10.83 -0.45
CA PHE A 72 -4.09 11.57 -1.12
C PHE A 72 -3.85 11.01 -2.51
N GLU A 73 -3.51 11.87 -3.45
CA GLU A 73 -3.14 11.46 -4.79
C GLU A 73 -1.63 11.47 -4.90
N ILE A 74 -1.07 10.29 -5.17
CA ILE A 74 0.38 10.14 -5.36
C ILE A 74 0.69 10.33 -6.84
N GLY A 75 1.59 11.24 -7.16
CA GLY A 75 1.92 11.57 -8.55
C GLY A 75 2.40 10.37 -9.35
N LYS A 76 3.35 9.62 -8.80
CA LYS A 76 3.82 8.34 -9.37
C LYS A 76 3.92 7.31 -8.28
N PHE A 77 3.22 6.20 -8.47
CA PHE A 77 3.23 5.07 -7.55
C PHE A 77 3.66 3.83 -8.33
N SER A 78 4.82 3.28 -8.01
CA SER A 78 5.43 2.20 -8.79
C SER A 78 5.69 0.98 -7.92
N SER A 79 5.31 -0.18 -8.41
CA SER A 79 5.61 -1.48 -7.80
C SER A 79 5.40 -2.58 -8.83
N LEU A 80 6.09 -3.70 -8.67
CA LEU A 80 5.88 -4.88 -9.51
C LEU A 80 5.95 -4.56 -11.01
N GLY A 81 6.88 -3.68 -11.39
CA GLY A 81 7.08 -3.29 -12.78
C GLY A 81 6.00 -2.40 -13.37
N MET A 82 5.04 -1.93 -12.58
CA MET A 82 3.97 -1.05 -13.02
C MET A 82 4.09 0.31 -12.36
N THR A 83 3.75 1.36 -13.10
CA THR A 83 3.66 2.72 -12.57
C THR A 83 2.24 3.24 -12.79
N LYS A 84 1.63 3.73 -11.73
CA LYS A 84 0.34 4.41 -11.80
C LYS A 84 0.54 5.89 -11.49
N ASN A 85 0.05 6.73 -12.38
CA ASN A 85 0.10 8.18 -12.22
C ASN A 85 -1.17 8.66 -11.53
N LYS A 86 -1.04 9.67 -10.68
CA LYS A 86 -2.16 10.25 -9.93
C LYS A 86 -2.97 9.17 -9.22
N PHE A 87 -2.25 8.29 -8.50
CA PHE A 87 -2.85 7.14 -7.85
C PHE A 87 -3.40 7.54 -6.48
N PRO A 88 -4.71 7.41 -6.25
CA PRO A 88 -5.29 7.74 -4.96
C PRO A 88 -4.98 6.66 -3.94
N ILE A 89 -4.55 7.07 -2.75
CA ILE A 89 -4.32 6.17 -1.62
C ILE A 89 -5.07 6.68 -0.41
N GLN A 90 -5.44 5.77 0.46
CA GLN A 90 -6.01 6.09 1.76
C GLN A 90 -4.89 6.12 2.79
N VAL A 91 -5.10 6.84 3.88
CA VAL A 91 -4.17 6.83 5.00
C VAL A 91 -4.83 6.25 6.24
N TYR A 92 -4.00 5.70 7.11
CA TYR A 92 -4.42 5.18 8.39
C TYR A 92 -3.31 5.46 9.40
N ASP A 93 -3.69 5.93 10.57
CA ASP A 93 -2.72 6.21 11.62
C ASP A 93 -2.43 4.92 12.38
N PHE A 94 -1.37 4.25 11.99
CA PHE A 94 -0.99 2.96 12.60
C PHE A 94 -0.67 3.13 14.08
N LEU A 95 0.08 4.16 14.44
CA LEU A 95 0.46 4.39 15.84
C LEU A 95 -0.75 4.66 16.73
N ALA A 96 -1.69 5.48 16.26
CA ALA A 96 -2.91 5.80 17.02
C ALA A 96 -3.79 4.57 17.26
N HIS A 97 -3.69 3.55 16.41
CA HIS A 97 -4.44 2.31 16.53
C HIS A 97 -3.62 1.14 17.10
N GLY A 98 -2.44 1.45 17.66
CA GLY A 98 -1.61 0.45 18.32
C GLY A 98 -0.90 -0.51 17.37
N ILE A 99 -0.78 -0.15 16.10
CA ILE A 99 -0.08 -0.97 15.10
C ILE A 99 1.39 -0.52 15.06
N PHE A 100 2.28 -1.42 15.47
CA PHE A 100 3.72 -1.21 15.41
C PHE A 100 4.26 -2.10 14.29
N SER A 101 4.52 -1.50 13.15
CA SER A 101 4.94 -2.22 11.95
C SER A 101 6.19 -1.61 11.36
N ASP A 102 7.08 -2.46 10.85
CA ASP A 102 8.25 -2.04 10.08
C ASP A 102 7.86 -1.71 8.64
N TYR A 103 6.59 -1.89 8.28
CA TYR A 103 6.10 -1.67 6.93
C TYR A 103 5.28 -0.39 6.87
N ASN A 104 5.28 0.22 5.67
CA ASN A 104 4.72 1.55 5.48
C ASN A 104 3.23 1.54 5.10
N GLY A 105 2.67 0.38 4.81
CA GLY A 105 1.27 0.29 4.47
C GLY A 105 0.88 -1.02 3.82
N LEU A 106 -0.31 -1.02 3.21
CA LEU A 106 -0.90 -2.17 2.54
C LEU A 106 -1.10 -1.85 1.06
N LEU A 107 -0.55 -2.69 0.17
CA LEU A 107 -0.80 -2.60 -1.27
C LEU A 107 -2.07 -3.41 -1.56
N GLY A 108 -3.12 -2.73 -2.00
CA GLY A 108 -4.44 -3.31 -2.20
C GLY A 108 -4.73 -3.74 -3.62
N LEU A 109 -5.95 -4.25 -3.83
CA LEU A 109 -6.41 -4.72 -5.12
C LEU A 109 -6.51 -3.61 -6.18
N ASP A 110 -6.72 -2.37 -5.76
CA ASP A 110 -6.78 -1.20 -6.65
C ASP A 110 -5.52 -1.08 -7.50
N PHE A 111 -4.36 -1.42 -6.94
CA PHE A 111 -3.10 -1.39 -7.69
C PHE A 111 -3.03 -2.50 -8.74
N LEU A 112 -3.67 -3.64 -8.49
CA LEU A 112 -3.67 -4.79 -9.39
C LEU A 112 -4.85 -4.79 -10.36
N GLU A 113 -5.70 -3.77 -10.30
CA GLU A 113 -6.91 -3.68 -11.13
C GLU A 113 -6.58 -3.81 -12.61
N GLY A 114 -7.38 -4.61 -13.31
CA GLY A 114 -7.19 -4.86 -14.74
C GLY A 114 -6.09 -5.86 -15.08
N LYS A 115 -5.45 -6.44 -14.09
CA LYS A 115 -4.37 -7.42 -14.29
C LYS A 115 -4.80 -8.81 -13.83
N LYS A 116 -4.35 -9.81 -14.56
CA LYS A 116 -4.38 -11.18 -14.08
C LYS A 116 -3.10 -11.41 -13.30
N PHE A 117 -3.21 -11.81 -12.04
CA PHE A 117 -2.04 -12.06 -11.21
C PHE A 117 -2.12 -13.43 -10.56
N CYS A 118 -0.96 -14.01 -10.32
CA CYS A 118 -0.82 -15.31 -9.66
C CYS A 118 0.28 -15.21 -8.61
N ILE A 119 -0.04 -15.59 -7.39
CA ILE A 119 0.92 -15.60 -6.28
C ILE A 119 1.40 -17.04 -6.09
N ASP A 120 2.71 -17.24 -6.26
CA ASP A 120 3.37 -18.53 -6.05
C ASP A 120 4.08 -18.49 -4.71
N THR A 121 3.48 -19.12 -3.71
CA THR A 121 4.03 -19.13 -2.35
C THR A 121 5.11 -20.19 -2.16
N LYS A 122 5.32 -21.04 -3.15
CA LYS A 122 6.41 -22.02 -3.13
C LYS A 122 7.75 -21.38 -3.50
N ASN A 123 7.70 -20.49 -4.48
CA ASN A 123 8.89 -19.86 -5.03
C ASN A 123 9.02 -18.37 -4.68
N ASP A 124 8.04 -17.82 -3.94
CA ASP A 124 7.97 -16.41 -3.52
C ASP A 124 8.03 -15.45 -4.71
N ILE A 125 7.20 -15.72 -5.70
CA ILE A 125 7.06 -14.87 -6.89
C ILE A 125 5.60 -14.53 -7.15
N ILE A 126 5.40 -13.36 -7.78
CA ILE A 126 4.11 -12.96 -8.33
C ILE A 126 4.26 -12.81 -9.85
N THR A 127 3.31 -13.35 -10.59
CA THR A 127 3.25 -13.25 -12.04
C THR A 127 2.08 -12.36 -12.43
N LEU A 128 2.33 -11.40 -13.30
CA LEU A 128 1.35 -10.43 -13.76
C LEU A 128 1.24 -10.46 -15.29
N ASN A 129 0.01 -10.42 -15.77
CA ASN A 129 -0.28 -10.37 -17.20
C ASN A 129 -1.26 -9.25 -17.52
#